data_63145b48043118120c8b458477ce8551
#
_entry.id   63145b48043118120c8b458477ce8551
#
_cell.length_a   1.000
_cell.length_b   1.000
_cell.length_c   1.000
_cell.angle_alpha   90.00
_cell.angle_beta   90.00
_cell.angle_gamma   90.00
#
_symmetry.space_group_name_H-M   'P 1'
#
loop_
_entity.id
_entity.type
_entity.pdbx_description
1 polymer ?
#
loop_
_entity_poly.entity_id
_entity_poly.type
_entity_poly.pdbx_seq_one_letter_code
_entity_poly.pdbx_strand_id
1 'polypeptide(L)' 'EDSDELYDEAVNFVIESRRASISAVQRKLRIGYNRAARLIEAMEETGLVSEMSSNGSREVLVPKR' A
#
# COMPACT_ATOMS: atom_id res chain seq x y z
N GLU A 1 13.21 9.46 -9.94
CA GLU A 1 12.35 9.34 -9.56
C GLU A 1 12.25 9.12 -8.27
N ASP A 2 11.66 9.23 -7.69
CA ASP A 2 11.58 9.25 -6.43
C ASP A 2 10.97 8.16 -5.86
N SER A 3 11.59 7.12 -5.70
CA SER A 3 11.06 6.07 -4.97
C SER A 3 11.26 6.35 -3.52
N ASP A 4 10.27 6.06 -2.76
CA ASP A 4 10.34 6.15 -1.32
C ASP A 4 11.12 4.95 -0.82
N GLU A 5 12.10 5.18 0.03
CA GLU A 5 12.92 4.08 0.52
C GLU A 5 12.11 3.07 1.36
N LEU A 6 10.92 3.44 1.80
CA LEU A 6 10.07 2.53 2.52
C LEU A 6 9.14 1.73 1.60
N TYR A 7 9.26 1.93 0.29
CA TYR A 7 8.33 1.30 -0.64
C TYR A 7 8.38 -0.23 -0.53
N ASP A 8 9.58 -0.81 -0.54
CA ASP A 8 9.69 -2.26 -0.48
C ASP A 8 9.12 -2.82 0.81
N GLU A 9 9.37 -2.13 1.92
CA GLU A 9 8.83 -2.56 3.20
C GLU A 9 7.31 -2.47 3.20
N ALA A 10 6.78 -1.42 2.61
CA ALA A 10 5.32 -1.25 2.53
C ALA A 10 4.71 -2.34 1.66
N VAL A 11 5.34 -2.66 0.54
CA VAL A 11 4.86 -3.72 -0.34
C VAL A 11 4.82 -5.06 0.40
N ASN A 12 5.90 -5.38 1.10
CA ASN A 12 5.95 -6.63 1.85
C ASN A 12 4.85 -6.70 2.89
N PHE A 13 4.63 -5.59 3.61
CA PHE A 13 3.56 -5.56 4.60
C PHE A 13 2.20 -5.78 3.96
N VAL A 14 1.93 -5.10 2.85
CA VAL A 14 0.63 -5.19 2.20
C VAL A 14 0.39 -6.61 1.69
N ILE A 15 1.40 -7.22 1.07
CA ILE A 15 1.25 -8.57 0.53
C ILE A 15 1.05 -9.58 1.65
N GLU A 16 1.84 -9.48 2.71
CA GLU A 16 1.78 -10.45 3.80
C GLU A 16 0.49 -10.32 4.61
N SER A 17 0.07 -9.09 4.88
CA SER A 17 -1.11 -8.87 5.71
C SER A 17 -2.40 -8.87 4.91
N ARG A 18 -2.31 -8.74 3.60
CA ARG A 18 -3.46 -8.59 2.70
C ARG A 18 -4.25 -7.33 3.02
N ARG A 19 -3.59 -6.32 3.58
CA ARG A 19 -4.24 -5.09 3.94
C ARG A 19 -3.72 -3.93 3.10
N ALA A 20 -4.48 -3.51 2.10
CA ALA A 20 -4.10 -2.41 1.24
C ALA A 20 -4.73 -1.10 1.73
N SER A 21 -4.58 -0.85 3.02
CA SER A 21 -5.19 0.31 3.67
C SER A 21 -4.13 1.34 3.98
N ILE A 22 -4.40 2.61 3.64
CA ILE A 22 -3.47 3.69 3.95
C ILE A 22 -3.23 3.75 5.46
N SER A 23 -4.30 3.60 6.25
CA SER A 23 -4.16 3.65 7.70
C SER A 23 -3.31 2.51 8.24
N ALA A 24 -3.45 1.32 7.67
CA ALA A 24 -2.66 0.18 8.12
C ALA A 24 -1.18 0.40 7.83
N VAL A 25 -0.86 0.90 6.63
CA VAL A 25 0.53 1.19 6.27
C VAL A 25 1.08 2.30 7.14
N GLN A 26 0.28 3.33 7.37
CA GLN A 26 0.68 4.44 8.22
C GLN A 26 1.11 3.95 9.61
N ARG A 27 0.29 3.10 10.19
CA ARG A 27 0.59 2.60 11.53
C ARG A 27 1.76 1.63 11.54
N LYS A 28 1.84 0.79 10.54
CA LYS A 28 2.92 -0.21 10.48
C LYS A 28 4.28 0.46 10.35
N LEU A 29 4.37 1.45 9.47
CA LEU A 29 5.65 2.09 9.18
C LEU A 29 5.89 3.34 10.01
N ARG A 30 4.89 3.76 10.80
CA ARG A 30 4.98 4.93 11.65
C ARG A 30 5.32 6.18 10.85
N ILE A 31 4.56 6.40 9.80
CA ILE A 31 4.77 7.55 8.91
C ILE A 31 3.48 8.36 8.86
N GLY A 32 3.55 9.52 8.22
CA GLY A 32 2.39 10.36 8.06
C GLY A 32 1.42 9.79 7.04
N TYR A 33 0.19 10.28 7.08
CA TYR A 33 -0.87 9.81 6.20
C TYR A 33 -0.52 10.05 4.73
N ASN A 34 -0.02 11.24 4.41
CA ASN A 34 0.26 11.57 3.02
C ASN A 34 1.34 10.67 2.42
N ARG A 35 2.34 10.34 3.22
CA ARG A 35 3.38 9.45 2.75
C ARG A 35 2.84 8.05 2.53
N ALA A 36 2.02 7.57 3.47
CA ALA A 36 1.41 6.26 3.32
C ALA A 36 0.50 6.22 2.10
N ALA A 37 -0.25 7.30 1.86
CA ALA A 37 -1.12 7.37 0.70
C ALA A 37 -0.32 7.27 -0.60
N ARG A 38 0.82 7.95 -0.66
CA ARG A 38 1.65 7.88 -1.86
C ARG A 38 2.21 6.49 -2.10
N LEU A 39 2.57 5.79 -1.02
CA LEU A 39 3.05 4.42 -1.16
C LEU A 39 1.96 3.50 -1.72
N ILE A 40 0.75 3.63 -1.21
CA ILE A 40 -0.37 2.82 -1.69
C ILE A 40 -0.71 3.18 -3.13
N GLU A 41 -0.68 4.46 -3.48
CA GLU A 41 -0.98 4.88 -4.85
C GLU A 41 0.07 4.36 -5.82
N ALA A 42 1.32 4.31 -5.41
CA ALA A 42 2.36 3.74 -6.25
C ALA A 42 2.12 2.25 -6.48
N MET A 43 1.64 1.54 -5.46
CA MET A 43 1.30 0.14 -5.61
C MET A 43 0.13 -0.06 -6.56
N GLU A 44 -0.82 0.86 -6.54
CA GLU A 44 -1.94 0.79 -7.48
C GLU A 44 -1.44 0.94 -8.92
N GLU A 45 -0.51 1.85 -9.14
CA GLU A 45 0.01 2.09 -10.48
C GLU A 45 0.75 0.88 -11.04
N THR A 46 1.38 0.10 -10.17
CA THR A 46 2.11 -1.08 -10.63
C THR A 46 1.25 -2.33 -10.63
N GLY A 47 -0.01 -2.22 -10.21
CA GLY A 47 -0.91 -3.38 -10.25
C GLY A 47 -0.84 -4.27 -9.03
N LEU A 48 -0.19 -3.82 -7.96
CA LEU A 48 -0.13 -4.61 -6.73
C LEU A 48 -1.44 -4.57 -5.96
N VAL A 49 -2.13 -3.43 -6.03
CA VAL A 49 -3.42 -3.29 -5.37
C VAL A 49 -4.40 -2.66 -6.34
N SER A 50 -5.69 -2.88 -6.10
CA SER A 50 -6.72 -2.31 -6.94
C SER A 50 -6.95 -0.85 -6.59
N GLU A 51 -7.64 -0.15 -7.46
CA GLU A 51 -8.09 1.19 -7.12
C GLU A 51 -9.13 1.10 -6.02
N MET A 52 -9.34 2.21 -5.33
CA MET A 52 -10.28 2.21 -4.23
C MET A 52 -11.70 1.98 -4.74
N SER A 53 -12.40 1.05 -4.12
CA SER A 53 -13.77 0.75 -4.51
C SER A 53 -14.72 1.77 -3.89
N SER A 54 -15.99 1.68 -4.26
CA SER A 54 -16.97 2.64 -3.78
C SER A 54 -17.14 2.60 -2.26
N ASN A 55 -16.82 1.47 -1.63
CA ASN A 55 -16.92 1.41 -0.17
C ASN A 55 -15.61 1.73 0.53
N GLY A 56 -14.64 2.25 -0.20
CA GLY A 56 -13.41 2.73 0.42
C GLY A 56 -12.34 1.67 0.63
N SER A 57 -12.50 0.48 0.06
CA SER A 57 -11.50 -0.55 0.26
C SER A 57 -10.74 -0.84 -1.02
N ARG A 58 -9.56 -1.43 -0.87
CA ARG A 58 -8.74 -1.86 -2.00
C ARG A 58 -8.41 -3.33 -1.80
N GLU A 59 -8.15 -4.00 -2.92
CA GLU A 59 -7.83 -5.40 -2.89
C GLU A 59 -6.38 -5.63 -3.24
N VAL A 60 -5.71 -6.57 -2.59
CA VAL A 60 -4.35 -6.95 -2.95
C VAL A 60 -4.44 -7.92 -4.11
N LEU A 61 -3.84 -7.54 -5.25
CA LEU A 61 -4.03 -8.27 -6.49
C LEU A 61 -3.00 -9.35 -6.74
N VAL A 62 -1.91 -9.35 -5.97
CA VAL A 62 -0.86 -10.35 -6.17
C VAL A 62 -0.95 -11.42 -5.10
N PRO A 63 -0.46 -12.64 -5.38
CA PRO A 63 -0.55 -13.70 -4.39
C PRO A 63 0.41 -13.46 -3.23
N LYS A 64 0.09 -14.09 -2.11
CA LYS A 64 0.94 -13.99 -0.95
C LYS A 64 2.25 -14.73 -1.24
N ARG A 65 3.35 -14.15 -0.81
CA ARG A 65 4.66 -14.74 -1.04
C ARG A 65 4.95 -15.89 -0.12
#